data_2d6437b7b4fbb6224c8d7d6ac1795973
#
_entry.id   2d6437b7b4fbb6224c8d7d6ac1795973
#
_cell.length_a   1.000
_cell.length_b   1.000
_cell.length_c   1.000
_cell.angle_alpha   90.00
_cell.angle_beta   90.00
_cell.angle_gamma   90.00
#
_symmetry.space_group_name_H-M   'P 1'
#
loop_
_entity.id
_entity.type
_entity.pdbx_description
1 polymer ?
#
loop_
_entity_poly.entity_id
_entity_poly.type
_entity_poly.pdbx_seq_one_letter_code
_entity_poly.pdbx_strand_id
1 'polypeptide(L)'
;KPKPRNERGQQASGKSARHRRRLSSARLWRRCKRAVRRFFTSFISPLGWTVVVIGIVCAAGFPLVRWHELLAIAAVALMMILCAIVLSLGNTGFKASIAVSRRRVTVGDDVHVTVDIDNPGRTPTTTARGDLPLGEAHERFGIPMLAPGQSKQTDIEFTTVSRAVLTVGPLNIRKGDPFGLVRHEKALAERITVYIHPNIVRLNTLNAGVARDLEGQPRSEE
;
A
#
# COMPACT_ATOMS: atom_id res chain seq x y z
N LYS A 1 -43.20 -62.57 9.90
CA LYS A 1 -43.25 -61.28 10.67
C LYS A 1 -41.96 -60.56 10.46
N PRO A 2 -41.94 -59.39 9.80
CA PRO A 2 -40.72 -58.59 9.66
C PRO A 2 -40.53 -57.72 10.88
N LYS A 3 -39.25 -57.58 11.29
CA LYS A 3 -38.74 -56.79 12.39
C LYS A 3 -38.65 -55.28 11.99
N PRO A 4 -38.98 -54.33 12.85
CA PRO A 4 -38.89 -52.94 12.55
C PRO A 4 -37.40 -52.48 12.57
N ARG A 5 -36.97 -51.83 11.50
CA ARG A 5 -35.60 -51.38 11.26
C ARG A 5 -35.46 -49.87 11.50
N ASN A 6 -34.72 -49.54 12.53
CA ASN A 6 -33.90 -48.36 12.63
C ASN A 6 -34.49 -46.95 12.53
N GLU A 7 -35.16 -46.48 13.55
CA GLU A 7 -35.40 -45.05 13.78
C GLU A 7 -34.23 -44.33 14.50
N ARG A 8 -33.27 -45.05 15.08
CA ARG A 8 -32.14 -44.48 15.80
C ARG A 8 -31.06 -43.83 14.87
N GLY A 9 -30.99 -44.20 13.60
CA GLY A 9 -30.00 -43.67 12.64
C GLY A 9 -30.32 -42.27 12.12
N GLN A 10 -31.60 -41.88 12.06
CA GLN A 10 -31.99 -40.58 11.50
C GLN A 10 -31.87 -39.43 12.50
N GLN A 11 -32.00 -39.70 13.82
CA GLN A 11 -31.84 -38.64 14.84
C GLN A 11 -30.38 -38.26 15.09
N ALA A 12 -29.40 -39.15 14.86
CA ALA A 12 -27.98 -38.86 15.01
C ALA A 12 -27.43 -37.99 13.86
N SER A 13 -27.96 -38.17 12.63
CA SER A 13 -27.54 -37.37 11.46
C SER A 13 -27.97 -35.92 11.55
N GLY A 14 -29.15 -35.61 12.07
CA GLY A 14 -29.67 -34.25 12.20
C GLY A 14 -28.95 -33.40 13.25
N LYS A 15 -28.44 -33.99 14.33
CA LYS A 15 -27.69 -33.27 15.37
C LYS A 15 -26.28 -32.91 14.91
N SER A 16 -25.60 -33.76 14.13
CA SER A 16 -24.28 -33.51 13.56
C SER A 16 -24.31 -32.40 12.51
N ALA A 17 -25.32 -32.32 11.66
CA ALA A 17 -25.45 -31.28 10.66
C ALA A 17 -25.73 -29.89 11.27
N ARG A 18 -26.54 -29.82 12.33
CA ARG A 18 -26.79 -28.54 13.04
C ARG A 18 -25.55 -28.02 13.79
N HIS A 19 -24.76 -28.94 14.36
CA HIS A 19 -23.51 -28.55 15.05
C HIS A 19 -22.43 -28.03 14.08
N ARG A 20 -22.26 -28.66 12.90
CA ARG A 20 -21.38 -28.22 11.85
C ARG A 20 -21.76 -26.82 11.28
N ARG A 21 -23.04 -26.53 11.11
CA ARG A 21 -23.52 -25.22 10.65
C ARG A 21 -23.26 -24.12 11.68
N ARG A 22 -23.39 -24.37 12.98
CA ARG A 22 -23.09 -23.38 14.03
C ARG A 22 -21.59 -23.07 14.13
N LEU A 23 -20.70 -24.04 13.92
CA LEU A 23 -19.24 -23.82 13.92
C LEU A 23 -18.76 -23.07 12.69
N SER A 24 -19.41 -23.23 11.52
CA SER A 24 -19.08 -22.49 10.31
C SER A 24 -19.49 -21.01 10.41
N SER A 25 -20.67 -20.73 10.96
CA SER A 25 -21.15 -19.35 11.15
C SER A 25 -20.31 -18.58 12.17
N ALA A 26 -19.87 -19.21 13.26
CA ALA A 26 -18.99 -18.58 14.25
C ALA A 26 -17.59 -18.27 13.69
N ARG A 27 -17.05 -19.11 12.81
CA ARG A 27 -15.78 -18.84 12.11
C ARG A 27 -15.91 -17.74 11.07
N LEU A 28 -17.00 -17.72 10.31
CA LEU A 28 -17.34 -16.64 9.37
C LEU A 28 -17.53 -15.32 10.12
N TRP A 29 -18.26 -15.32 11.23
CA TRP A 29 -18.48 -14.13 12.05
C TRP A 29 -17.18 -13.58 12.65
N ARG A 30 -16.29 -14.46 13.16
CA ARG A 30 -14.95 -14.06 13.65
C ARG A 30 -14.03 -13.56 12.53
N ARG A 31 -14.12 -14.10 11.32
CA ARG A 31 -13.40 -13.59 10.14
C ARG A 31 -13.95 -12.24 9.70
N CYS A 32 -15.27 -12.10 9.65
CA CYS A 32 -15.93 -10.85 9.32
C CYS A 32 -15.63 -9.77 10.37
N LYS A 33 -15.70 -10.08 11.67
CA LYS A 33 -15.37 -9.16 12.76
C LYS A 33 -13.89 -8.72 12.72
N ARG A 34 -12.96 -9.63 12.37
CA ARG A 34 -11.53 -9.28 12.19
C ARG A 34 -11.28 -8.45 10.93
N ALA A 35 -11.97 -8.77 9.83
CA ALA A 35 -11.89 -7.99 8.61
C ALA A 35 -12.48 -6.59 8.79
N VAL A 36 -13.64 -6.49 9.41
CA VAL A 36 -14.27 -5.21 9.78
C VAL A 36 -13.38 -4.41 10.72
N ARG A 37 -12.82 -5.03 11.77
CA ARG A 37 -11.91 -4.34 12.69
C ARG A 37 -10.64 -3.86 11.99
N ARG A 38 -10.03 -4.67 11.10
CA ARG A 38 -8.88 -4.26 10.30
C ARG A 38 -9.25 -3.14 9.32
N PHE A 39 -10.42 -3.23 8.71
CA PHE A 39 -10.93 -2.19 7.82
C PHE A 39 -11.12 -0.87 8.59
N PHE A 40 -11.79 -0.90 9.75
CA PHE A 40 -12.00 0.28 10.59
C PHE A 40 -10.69 0.88 11.13
N THR A 41 -9.75 0.07 11.60
CA THR A 41 -8.47 0.58 12.12
C THR A 41 -7.54 1.09 11.02
N SER A 42 -7.67 0.58 9.78
CA SER A 42 -6.85 1.03 8.64
C SER A 42 -7.48 2.21 7.89
N PHE A 43 -8.80 2.39 8.04
CA PHE A 43 -9.56 3.41 7.31
C PHE A 43 -9.68 4.72 8.10
N ILE A 44 -9.80 4.64 9.43
CA ILE A 44 -9.93 5.82 10.31
C ILE A 44 -8.55 6.19 10.84
N SER A 45 -8.15 7.44 10.66
CA SER A 45 -6.88 7.96 11.18
C SER A 45 -6.92 8.03 12.72
N PRO A 46 -5.77 8.13 13.40
CA PRO A 46 -5.75 8.36 14.86
C PRO A 46 -6.58 9.58 15.28
N LEU A 47 -6.55 10.63 14.46
CA LEU A 47 -7.32 11.86 14.68
C LEU A 47 -8.83 11.61 14.51
N GLY A 48 -9.25 10.78 13.55
CA GLY A 48 -10.64 10.34 13.41
C GLY A 48 -11.12 9.58 14.64
N TRP A 49 -10.28 8.73 15.23
CA TRP A 49 -10.60 8.01 16.45
C TRP A 49 -10.79 8.94 17.65
N THR A 50 -9.99 10.00 17.80
CA THR A 50 -10.18 10.97 18.87
C THR A 50 -11.53 11.69 18.77
N VAL A 51 -11.94 12.07 17.53
CA VAL A 51 -13.25 12.68 17.29
C VAL A 51 -14.39 11.72 17.62
N VAL A 52 -14.28 10.43 17.24
CA VAL A 52 -15.26 9.39 17.59
C VAL A 52 -15.39 9.25 19.10
N VAL A 53 -14.26 9.15 19.82
CA VAL A 53 -14.27 8.98 21.29
C VAL A 53 -14.88 10.20 21.97
N ILE A 54 -14.50 11.42 21.56
CA ILE A 54 -15.09 12.66 22.09
C ILE A 54 -16.60 12.68 21.87
N GLY A 55 -17.06 12.36 20.66
CA GLY A 55 -18.49 12.30 20.33
C GLY A 55 -19.24 11.31 21.21
N ILE A 56 -18.69 10.10 21.43
CA ILE A 56 -19.30 9.07 22.29
C ILE A 56 -19.33 9.52 23.76
N VAL A 57 -18.24 10.08 24.27
CA VAL A 57 -18.15 10.57 25.65
C VAL A 57 -19.16 11.70 25.90
N CYS A 58 -19.27 12.65 24.97
CA CYS A 58 -20.24 13.74 25.06
C CYS A 58 -21.68 13.20 24.99
N ALA A 59 -21.97 12.27 24.08
CA ALA A 59 -23.31 11.67 24.01
C ALA A 59 -23.67 10.86 25.26
N ALA A 60 -22.72 10.11 25.83
CA ALA A 60 -22.93 9.32 27.06
C ALA A 60 -23.01 10.22 28.31
N GLY A 61 -22.34 11.35 28.31
CA GLY A 61 -22.39 12.33 29.41
C GLY A 61 -23.68 13.14 29.49
N PHE A 62 -24.39 13.28 28.36
CA PHE A 62 -25.65 14.04 28.29
C PHE A 62 -26.71 13.62 29.33
N PRO A 63 -27.03 12.33 29.52
CA PRO A 63 -28.05 11.91 30.49
C PRO A 63 -27.65 12.19 31.94
N LEU A 64 -26.35 12.29 32.24
CA LEU A 64 -25.85 12.58 33.60
C LEU A 64 -25.90 14.09 33.93
N VAL A 65 -25.48 14.92 32.99
CA VAL A 65 -25.26 16.36 33.23
C VAL A 65 -26.39 17.22 32.65
N ARG A 66 -27.16 16.67 31.70
CA ARG A 66 -28.26 17.34 30.96
C ARG A 66 -27.86 18.66 30.29
N TRP A 67 -26.58 18.83 29.96
CA TRP A 67 -26.10 20.00 29.24
C TRP A 67 -26.29 19.80 27.72
N HIS A 68 -27.06 20.68 27.10
CA HIS A 68 -27.37 20.61 25.68
C HIS A 68 -26.14 20.81 24.78
N GLU A 69 -25.10 21.49 25.29
CA GLU A 69 -23.81 21.67 24.60
C GLU A 69 -23.12 20.35 24.35
N LEU A 70 -23.20 19.38 25.24
CA LEU A 70 -22.63 18.04 25.05
C LEU A 70 -23.30 17.34 23.89
N LEU A 71 -24.60 17.49 23.71
CA LEU A 71 -25.33 16.92 22.58
C LEU A 71 -24.96 17.62 21.27
N ALA A 72 -24.77 18.94 21.29
CA ALA A 72 -24.32 19.70 20.13
C ALA A 72 -22.93 19.26 19.69
N ILE A 73 -21.98 19.10 20.62
CA ILE A 73 -20.63 18.58 20.31
C ILE A 73 -20.69 17.17 19.72
N ALA A 74 -21.50 16.28 20.30
CA ALA A 74 -21.69 14.94 19.79
C ALA A 74 -22.28 14.92 18.37
N ALA A 75 -23.26 15.79 18.08
CA ALA A 75 -23.88 15.94 16.78
C ALA A 75 -22.87 16.46 15.73
N VAL A 76 -22.06 17.47 16.09
CA VAL A 76 -21.00 17.99 15.22
C VAL A 76 -19.94 16.92 14.93
N ALA A 77 -19.50 16.18 15.94
CA ALA A 77 -18.54 15.08 15.77
C ALA A 77 -19.09 14.00 14.83
N LEU A 78 -20.35 13.61 14.99
CA LEU A 78 -21.03 12.65 14.11
C LEU A 78 -21.11 13.17 12.68
N MET A 79 -21.51 14.44 12.50
CA MET A 79 -21.60 15.07 11.18
C MET A 79 -20.25 15.14 10.49
N MET A 80 -19.17 15.49 11.21
CA MET A 80 -17.82 15.50 10.66
C MET A 80 -17.39 14.12 10.18
N ILE A 81 -17.66 13.07 10.94
CA ILE A 81 -17.32 11.69 10.57
C ILE A 81 -18.13 11.24 9.35
N LEU A 82 -19.43 11.51 9.31
CA LEU A 82 -20.28 11.19 8.16
C LEU A 82 -19.81 11.92 6.90
N CYS A 83 -19.48 13.21 7.01
CA CYS A 83 -18.94 14.00 5.91
C CYS A 83 -17.60 13.43 5.42
N ALA A 84 -16.68 13.10 6.35
CA ALA A 84 -15.40 12.48 6.02
C ALA A 84 -15.56 11.13 5.30
N ILE A 85 -16.50 10.29 5.74
CA ILE A 85 -16.81 9.02 5.09
C ILE A 85 -17.36 9.24 3.69
N VAL A 86 -18.32 10.15 3.50
CA VAL A 86 -18.91 10.47 2.19
C VAL A 86 -17.85 10.98 1.22
N LEU A 87 -16.99 11.91 1.66
CA LEU A 87 -15.89 12.43 0.85
C LEU A 87 -14.84 11.36 0.52
N SER A 88 -14.61 10.41 1.44
CA SER A 88 -13.69 9.30 1.24
C SER A 88 -14.23 8.21 0.31
N LEU A 89 -15.55 8.05 0.20
CA LEU A 89 -16.21 7.07 -0.67
C LEU A 89 -16.15 7.43 -2.17
N GLY A 90 -15.65 8.61 -2.54
CA GLY A 90 -15.48 8.98 -3.95
C GLY A 90 -14.66 7.94 -4.74
N ASN A 91 -14.87 7.88 -6.05
CA ASN A 91 -14.25 6.91 -6.94
C ASN A 91 -12.72 6.97 -6.88
N THR A 92 -12.09 5.86 -6.49
CA THR A 92 -10.64 5.63 -6.45
C THR A 92 -10.22 4.58 -7.48
N GLY A 93 -10.99 4.44 -8.54
CA GLY A 93 -10.76 3.46 -9.59
C GLY A 93 -9.56 3.76 -10.49
N PHE A 94 -8.48 4.33 -9.94
CA PHE A 94 -7.24 4.53 -10.67
C PHE A 94 -6.63 3.20 -11.09
N LYS A 95 -6.13 3.14 -12.30
CA LYS A 95 -5.08 2.21 -12.72
C LYS A 95 -3.78 2.99 -12.83
N ALA A 96 -2.69 2.38 -12.44
CA ALA A 96 -1.38 2.99 -12.60
C ALA A 96 -0.41 1.98 -13.20
N SER A 97 0.45 2.47 -14.07
CA SER A 97 1.60 1.75 -14.60
C SER A 97 2.86 2.57 -14.34
N ILE A 98 3.95 1.86 -14.07
CA ILE A 98 5.27 2.46 -13.89
C ILE A 98 6.14 1.97 -15.04
N ALA A 99 6.75 2.88 -15.77
CA ALA A 99 7.76 2.59 -16.77
C ALA A 99 9.09 3.19 -16.34
N VAL A 100 10.17 2.44 -16.47
CA VAL A 100 11.53 2.89 -16.18
C VAL A 100 12.31 2.89 -17.49
N SER A 101 12.99 3.99 -17.79
CA SER A 101 13.74 4.17 -19.06
C SER A 101 14.78 3.08 -19.26
N ARG A 102 15.51 2.72 -18.21
CA ARG A 102 16.54 1.67 -18.24
C ARG A 102 16.55 0.88 -16.94
N ARG A 103 16.54 -0.44 -17.03
CA ARG A 103 16.63 -1.33 -15.84
C ARG A 103 18.07 -1.58 -15.38
N ARG A 104 19.06 -1.18 -16.19
CA ARG A 104 20.49 -1.28 -15.90
C ARG A 104 21.12 0.05 -16.25
N VAL A 105 21.72 0.68 -15.25
CA VAL A 105 22.34 2.01 -15.35
C VAL A 105 23.68 1.99 -14.64
N THR A 106 24.54 2.93 -14.97
CA THR A 106 25.84 3.11 -14.33
C THR A 106 25.75 4.21 -13.28
N VAL A 107 26.57 4.15 -12.26
CA VAL A 107 26.66 5.23 -11.25
C VAL A 107 26.99 6.56 -11.96
N GLY A 108 26.18 7.57 -11.69
CA GLY A 108 26.23 8.88 -12.31
C GLY A 108 25.24 9.09 -13.46
N ASP A 109 24.57 8.03 -13.93
CA ASP A 109 23.53 8.15 -14.95
C ASP A 109 22.21 8.62 -14.33
N ASP A 110 21.43 9.36 -15.12
CA ASP A 110 20.08 9.77 -14.77
C ASP A 110 19.07 8.69 -15.18
N VAL A 111 18.15 8.41 -14.27
CA VAL A 111 17.07 7.45 -14.47
C VAL A 111 15.75 8.19 -14.52
N HIS A 112 15.03 8.04 -15.61
CA HIS A 112 13.69 8.57 -15.77
C HIS A 112 12.67 7.49 -15.45
N VAL A 113 11.77 7.78 -14.53
CA VAL A 113 10.63 6.95 -14.17
C VAL A 113 9.37 7.68 -14.58
N THR A 114 8.64 7.09 -15.50
CA THR A 114 7.35 7.58 -15.95
C THR A 114 6.25 6.85 -15.24
N VAL A 115 5.38 7.58 -14.58
CA VAL A 115 4.19 7.07 -13.90
C VAL A 115 2.96 7.50 -14.67
N ASP A 116 2.28 6.54 -15.26
CA ASP A 116 0.99 6.74 -15.92
C ASP A 116 -0.15 6.36 -15.00
N ILE A 117 -1.12 7.27 -14.84
CA ILE A 117 -2.29 7.08 -13.99
C ILE A 117 -3.53 7.32 -14.81
N ASP A 118 -4.36 6.29 -14.95
CA ASP A 118 -5.57 6.30 -15.75
C ASP A 118 -6.83 6.20 -14.91
N ASN A 119 -7.88 6.86 -15.35
CA ASN A 119 -9.23 6.63 -14.85
C ASN A 119 -10.05 5.77 -15.85
N PRO A 120 -10.07 4.43 -15.69
CA PRO A 120 -10.87 3.56 -16.55
C PRO A 120 -12.36 3.55 -16.17
N GLY A 121 -12.75 4.28 -15.13
CA GLY A 121 -14.12 4.35 -14.65
C GLY A 121 -15.02 5.21 -15.52
N ARG A 122 -16.32 5.17 -15.22
CA ARG A 122 -17.34 6.01 -15.88
C ARG A 122 -17.62 7.31 -15.11
N THR A 123 -17.06 7.45 -13.93
CA THR A 123 -17.22 8.64 -13.08
C THR A 123 -15.89 9.32 -12.86
N PRO A 124 -15.85 10.65 -12.70
CA PRO A 124 -14.61 11.34 -12.38
C PRO A 124 -14.04 10.84 -11.05
N THR A 125 -12.73 10.81 -10.97
CA THR A 125 -12.03 10.47 -9.73
C THR A 125 -11.89 11.71 -8.85
N THR A 126 -11.62 11.52 -7.58
CA THR A 126 -11.29 12.63 -6.69
C THR A 126 -9.78 12.84 -6.66
N THR A 127 -9.35 14.02 -6.21
CA THR A 127 -7.93 14.31 -5.99
C THR A 127 -7.30 13.30 -5.03
N ALA A 128 -6.06 12.92 -5.30
CA ALA A 128 -5.31 11.98 -4.48
C ALA A 128 -3.83 12.39 -4.41
N ARG A 129 -3.05 11.71 -3.59
CA ARG A 129 -1.60 11.86 -3.53
C ARG A 129 -0.95 10.52 -3.86
N GLY A 130 -0.02 10.53 -4.80
CA GLY A 130 0.88 9.43 -5.10
C GLY A 130 2.10 9.48 -4.19
N ASP A 131 2.52 8.31 -3.71
CA ASP A 131 3.74 8.09 -2.95
C ASP A 131 4.50 6.93 -3.61
N LEU A 132 5.58 7.26 -4.30
CA LEU A 132 6.42 6.30 -5.01
C LEU A 132 7.72 6.11 -4.23
N PRO A 133 7.93 4.96 -3.60
CA PRO A 133 9.20 4.64 -2.99
C PRO A 133 10.27 4.36 -4.06
N LEU A 134 11.41 5.01 -3.94
CA LEU A 134 12.61 4.88 -4.75
C LEU A 134 13.76 4.41 -3.84
N GLY A 135 13.80 3.11 -3.52
CA GLY A 135 14.69 2.58 -2.49
C GLY A 135 14.31 3.09 -1.11
N GLU A 136 15.18 3.90 -0.49
CA GLU A 136 14.93 4.54 0.81
C GLU A 136 14.26 5.91 0.68
N ALA A 137 14.31 6.53 -0.50
CA ALA A 137 13.67 7.80 -0.78
C ALA A 137 12.20 7.60 -1.15
N HIS A 138 11.40 8.63 -0.92
CA HIS A 138 9.97 8.66 -1.26
C HIS A 138 9.65 9.90 -2.09
N GLU A 139 9.19 9.69 -3.30
CA GLU A 139 8.72 10.79 -4.14
C GLU A 139 7.20 10.93 -4.02
N ARG A 140 6.74 12.14 -3.68
CA ARG A 140 5.33 12.44 -3.46
C ARG A 140 4.83 13.46 -4.46
N PHE A 141 3.76 13.12 -5.15
CA PHE A 141 3.15 13.98 -6.14
C PHE A 141 1.63 14.04 -6.02
N GLY A 142 1.05 15.14 -6.50
CA GLY A 142 -0.40 15.32 -6.53
C GLY A 142 -1.02 14.70 -7.76
N ILE A 143 -2.10 13.96 -7.56
CA ILE A 143 -2.94 13.43 -8.63
C ILE A 143 -4.21 14.29 -8.66
N PRO A 144 -4.44 15.07 -9.74
CA PRO A 144 -5.65 15.86 -9.88
C PRO A 144 -6.87 14.98 -10.08
N MET A 145 -8.03 15.59 -10.07
CA MET A 145 -9.26 14.94 -10.50
C MET A 145 -9.15 14.58 -11.99
N LEU A 146 -9.37 13.30 -12.31
CA LEU A 146 -9.37 12.80 -13.69
C LEU A 146 -10.79 12.52 -14.14
N ALA A 147 -11.15 13.04 -15.30
CA ALA A 147 -12.41 12.70 -15.96
C ALA A 147 -12.39 11.22 -16.43
N PRO A 148 -13.55 10.63 -16.74
CA PRO A 148 -13.63 9.29 -17.31
C PRO A 148 -12.76 9.14 -18.55
N GLY A 149 -11.89 8.12 -18.58
CA GLY A 149 -10.96 7.86 -19.67
C GLY A 149 -9.76 8.81 -19.78
N GLN A 150 -9.60 9.75 -18.85
CA GLN A 150 -8.47 10.65 -18.81
C GLN A 150 -7.28 10.00 -18.11
N SER A 151 -6.08 10.27 -18.64
CA SER A 151 -4.80 9.87 -18.05
C SER A 151 -3.98 11.08 -17.59
N LYS A 152 -3.12 10.84 -16.62
CA LYS A 152 -2.10 11.79 -16.14
C LYS A 152 -0.76 11.09 -16.11
N GLN A 153 0.19 11.62 -16.85
CA GLN A 153 1.57 11.21 -16.84
C GLN A 153 2.37 12.12 -15.89
N THR A 154 3.25 11.52 -15.12
CA THR A 154 4.19 12.21 -14.24
C THR A 154 5.56 11.59 -14.43
N ASP A 155 6.53 12.42 -14.81
CA ASP A 155 7.91 12.02 -15.01
C ASP A 155 8.72 12.41 -13.77
N ILE A 156 9.49 11.47 -13.27
CA ILE A 156 10.36 11.60 -12.09
C ILE A 156 11.76 11.27 -12.55
N GLU A 157 12.67 12.17 -12.31
CA GLU A 157 14.09 12.03 -12.65
C GLU A 157 14.93 11.97 -11.38
N PHE A 158 15.86 11.02 -11.32
CA PHE A 158 16.81 10.95 -10.23
C PHE A 158 18.19 10.46 -10.73
N THR A 159 19.24 11.04 -10.17
CA THR A 159 20.62 10.67 -10.47
C THR A 159 21.09 9.55 -9.55
N THR A 160 21.75 8.56 -10.11
CA THR A 160 22.29 7.43 -9.35
C THR A 160 23.63 7.80 -8.70
N VAL A 161 23.70 7.73 -7.36
CA VAL A 161 24.89 8.18 -6.60
C VAL A 161 25.82 7.03 -6.24
N SER A 162 25.30 5.83 -6.05
CA SER A 162 26.08 4.67 -5.58
C SER A 162 25.60 3.36 -6.20
N ARG A 163 26.50 2.37 -6.21
CA ARG A 163 26.12 0.99 -6.61
C ARG A 163 25.05 0.46 -5.68
N ALA A 164 23.90 0.10 -6.22
CA ALA A 164 22.79 -0.45 -5.47
C ALA A 164 21.87 -1.29 -6.37
N VAL A 165 21.00 -2.07 -5.72
CA VAL A 165 19.81 -2.63 -6.33
C VAL A 165 18.65 -1.77 -5.85
N LEU A 166 18.17 -0.88 -6.71
CA LEU A 166 17.10 0.05 -6.39
C LEU A 166 15.75 -0.57 -6.70
N THR A 167 14.86 -0.58 -5.72
CA THR A 167 13.48 -1.01 -5.92
C THR A 167 12.61 0.23 -6.10
N VAL A 168 11.96 0.34 -7.27
CA VAL A 168 10.97 1.37 -7.60
C VAL A 168 9.58 0.82 -7.38
N GLY A 169 8.78 1.48 -6.53
CA GLY A 169 7.41 1.05 -6.22
C GLY A 169 7.30 0.08 -5.04
N PRO A 170 6.09 -0.39 -4.72
CA PRO A 170 4.84 -0.13 -5.44
C PRO A 170 4.36 1.31 -5.33
N LEU A 171 3.63 1.80 -6.34
CA LEU A 171 2.98 3.10 -6.24
C LEU A 171 1.82 3.01 -5.26
N ASN A 172 1.92 3.76 -4.16
CA ASN A 172 0.87 3.87 -3.19
C ASN A 172 0.06 5.15 -3.46
N ILE A 173 -1.23 4.99 -3.72
CA ILE A 173 -2.13 6.13 -3.81
C ILE A 173 -2.81 6.31 -2.47
N ARG A 174 -2.64 7.51 -1.92
CA ARG A 174 -3.27 7.94 -0.68
C ARG A 174 -4.39 8.91 -1.00
N LYS A 175 -5.58 8.54 -0.60
CA LYS A 175 -6.74 9.41 -0.56
C LYS A 175 -7.10 9.66 0.89
N GLY A 176 -7.38 10.89 1.22
CA GLY A 176 -7.89 11.29 2.52
C GLY A 176 -9.01 12.31 2.34
N ASP A 177 -9.79 12.50 3.37
CA ASP A 177 -10.69 13.63 3.48
C ASP A 177 -9.90 14.91 3.83
N PRO A 178 -10.44 16.10 3.58
CA PRO A 178 -9.79 17.37 3.91
C PRO A 178 -9.42 17.52 5.39
N PHE A 179 -10.14 16.83 6.26
CA PHE A 179 -9.95 16.88 7.72
C PHE A 179 -8.93 15.85 8.22
N GLY A 180 -8.48 14.92 7.39
CA GLY A 180 -7.54 13.88 7.77
C GLY A 180 -8.10 12.82 8.73
N LEU A 181 -9.42 12.72 8.85
CA LEU A 181 -10.12 11.76 9.71
C LEU A 181 -10.12 10.34 9.13
N VAL A 182 -10.14 10.25 7.79
CA VAL A 182 -10.19 9.01 7.03
C VAL A 182 -9.02 8.95 6.07
N ARG A 183 -8.33 7.80 6.02
CA ARG A 183 -7.21 7.55 5.12
C ARG A 183 -7.44 6.25 4.38
N HIS A 184 -7.41 6.32 3.06
CA HIS A 184 -7.47 5.14 2.21
C HIS A 184 -6.18 5.03 1.40
N GLU A 185 -5.45 3.94 1.59
CA GLU A 185 -4.23 3.65 0.86
C GLU A 185 -4.43 2.43 -0.03
N LYS A 186 -4.03 2.53 -1.28
CA LYS A 186 -4.08 1.43 -2.24
C LYS A 186 -2.79 1.38 -3.03
N ALA A 187 -2.13 0.22 -3.03
CA ALA A 187 -1.03 -0.05 -3.94
C ALA A 187 -1.59 -0.38 -5.33
N LEU A 188 -1.14 0.32 -6.37
CA LEU A 188 -1.72 0.24 -7.72
C LEU A 188 -0.77 -0.35 -8.76
N ALA A 189 0.54 -0.26 -8.55
CA ALA A 189 1.52 -0.75 -9.51
C ALA A 189 2.49 -1.74 -8.85
N GLU A 190 3.06 -2.61 -9.67
CA GLU A 190 4.05 -3.60 -9.23
C GLU A 190 5.42 -2.94 -8.99
N ARG A 191 6.26 -3.66 -8.26
CA ARG A 191 7.64 -3.25 -8.01
C ARG A 191 8.49 -3.50 -9.24
N ILE A 192 9.36 -2.55 -9.57
CA ILE A 192 10.37 -2.68 -10.62
C ILE A 192 11.74 -2.59 -9.97
N THR A 193 12.63 -3.49 -10.35
CA THR A 193 14.01 -3.48 -9.85
C THR A 193 14.93 -2.87 -10.90
N VAL A 194 15.72 -1.89 -10.47
CA VAL A 194 16.77 -1.22 -11.28
C VAL A 194 18.13 -1.59 -10.70
N TYR A 195 19.03 -2.04 -11.55
CA TYR A 195 20.38 -2.45 -11.18
C TYR A 195 21.36 -1.31 -11.52
N ILE A 196 22.01 -0.76 -10.52
CA ILE A 196 23.02 0.28 -10.67
C ILE A 196 24.41 -0.37 -10.62
N HIS A 197 25.09 -0.36 -11.74
CA HIS A 197 26.43 -0.90 -11.88
C HIS A 197 27.49 0.14 -11.54
N PRO A 198 28.67 -0.26 -11.03
CA PRO A 198 29.78 0.65 -10.86
C PRO A 198 30.30 1.13 -12.20
N ASN A 199 30.81 2.36 -12.24
CA ASN A 199 31.52 2.85 -13.40
C ASN A 199 32.85 2.08 -13.55
N ILE A 200 33.00 1.34 -14.65
CA ILE A 200 34.22 0.56 -14.93
C ILE A 200 35.12 1.42 -15.81
N VAL A 201 36.16 1.98 -15.22
CA VAL A 201 37.24 2.59 -15.98
C VAL A 201 38.01 1.46 -16.65
N ARG A 202 38.05 1.42 -17.98
CA ARG A 202 38.94 0.52 -18.71
C ARG A 202 40.37 0.96 -18.40
N LEU A 203 41.05 0.18 -17.58
CA LEU A 203 42.49 0.29 -17.47
C LEU A 203 43.04 -0.05 -18.84
N ASN A 204 43.57 0.95 -19.56
CA ASN A 204 44.41 0.67 -20.70
C ASN A 204 45.49 -0.27 -20.21
N THR A 205 45.63 -1.41 -20.86
CA THR A 205 46.62 -2.44 -20.53
C THR A 205 47.92 -1.75 -20.13
N LEU A 206 48.28 -1.89 -18.85
CA LEU A 206 49.67 -1.65 -18.48
C LEU A 206 50.47 -2.49 -19.47
N ASN A 207 51.17 -1.82 -20.40
CA ASN A 207 52.09 -2.44 -21.29
C ASN A 207 52.86 -3.47 -20.45
N ALA A 208 52.82 -4.74 -20.86
CA ALA A 208 53.57 -5.83 -20.28
C ALA A 208 55.08 -5.62 -20.47
N GLY A 209 55.54 -4.47 -19.92
CA GLY A 209 56.96 -4.08 -19.94
C GLY A 209 57.73 -4.52 -18.70
N VAL A 210 57.11 -5.31 -17.81
CA VAL A 210 57.76 -5.79 -16.59
C VAL A 210 57.86 -7.31 -16.53
N ALA A 211 57.83 -7.96 -17.68
CA ALA A 211 58.21 -9.38 -17.80
C ALA A 211 59.68 -9.55 -18.10
N ARG A 212 60.50 -8.56 -17.79
CA ARG A 212 61.96 -8.63 -17.91
C ARG A 212 62.54 -8.48 -16.54
N ASP A 213 62.81 -9.53 -15.86
CA ASP A 213 63.79 -9.64 -14.77
C ASP A 213 63.43 -10.76 -13.79
N LEU A 214 62.90 -11.91 -14.27
CA LEU A 214 62.82 -13.12 -13.45
C LEU A 214 63.64 -14.27 -14.04
N GLU A 215 64.46 -14.02 -15.08
CA GLU A 215 65.54 -14.96 -15.40
C GLU A 215 66.75 -14.62 -14.52
N GLY A 216 66.79 -15.24 -13.37
CA GLY A 216 67.90 -15.22 -12.47
C GLY A 216 69.16 -15.70 -13.19
N GLN A 217 70.23 -14.95 -13.17
CA GLN A 217 71.54 -15.35 -13.61
C GLN A 217 71.93 -16.70 -12.96
N PRO A 218 72.39 -17.67 -13.75
CA PRO A 218 72.97 -18.87 -13.15
C PRO A 218 74.28 -18.50 -12.48
N ARG A 219 74.31 -18.80 -11.20
CA ARG A 219 75.54 -18.66 -10.36
C ARG A 219 76.49 -19.76 -10.77
N SER A 220 77.56 -19.38 -11.51
CA SER A 220 78.72 -20.22 -11.71
C SER A 220 79.52 -20.31 -10.42
N GLU A 221 79.52 -21.47 -9.80
CA GLU A 221 80.49 -21.83 -8.77
C GLU A 221 81.80 -22.29 -9.46
N GLU A 222 82.87 -21.67 -9.14
CA GLU A 222 84.25 -22.21 -9.12
C GLU A 222 84.70 -22.28 -7.68
#